data_3a59106d358f34c147d1a0af3a35263d
#
_entry.id   3a59106d358f34c147d1a0af3a35263d
#
_cell.length_a   1.000
_cell.length_b   1.000
_cell.length_c   1.000
_cell.angle_alpha   90.00
_cell.angle_beta   90.00
_cell.angle_gamma   90.00
#
_symmetry.space_group_name_H-M   'P 1'
#
loop_
_entity.id
_entity.type
_entity.pdbx_description
1 polymer ?
#
loop_
_entity_poly.entity_id
_entity_poly.type
_entity_poly.pdbx_seq_one_letter_code
_entity_poly.pdbx_strand_id
1 'polypeptide(L)'
;MKLYRHTANIKAGLFILGVFLVIGLLAYTQRLVNNLRDDNREIVSLYAGLIAKVAQEDNDQNLDFIFENIIKKVKFPIIQTDVDNKIQMWKNLPDNMNSKEQIYKFMKICDKNNVPIPLTYENGKTSRITFGYLHYGDSALISKLQIWSYIEIVAIGLFLFLGFSGFSFIRNNEKKHIWVGMARE
;
A
#
# COMPACT_ATOMS: atom_id res chain seq x y z
N MET A 1 -13.17 4.55 -49.77
CA MET A 1 -13.48 5.23 -48.49
C MET A 1 -13.83 4.28 -47.30
N LYS A 2 -14.38 3.10 -47.52
CA LYS A 2 -14.76 2.17 -46.39
C LYS A 2 -13.58 1.55 -45.65
N LEU A 3 -12.46 1.25 -46.28
CA LEU A 3 -11.28 0.62 -45.67
C LEU A 3 -10.57 1.52 -44.63
N TYR A 4 -10.55 2.82 -44.87
CA TYR A 4 -9.89 3.77 -43.95
C TYR A 4 -10.63 3.98 -42.64
N ARG A 5 -11.95 3.83 -42.64
CA ARG A 5 -12.82 3.95 -41.50
C ARG A 5 -12.67 2.75 -40.55
N HIS A 6 -12.40 1.54 -41.08
CA HIS A 6 -12.13 0.34 -40.30
C HIS A 6 -10.79 0.40 -39.55
N THR A 7 -9.73 0.94 -40.19
CA THR A 7 -8.42 1.06 -39.56
C THR A 7 -8.41 2.07 -38.40
N ALA A 8 -9.16 3.16 -38.47
CA ALA A 8 -9.31 4.15 -37.42
C ALA A 8 -10.04 3.52 -36.19
N ASN A 9 -11.11 2.76 -36.43
CA ASN A 9 -11.85 2.11 -35.36
C ASN A 9 -11.04 0.99 -34.66
N ILE A 10 -10.22 0.25 -35.40
CA ILE A 10 -9.32 -0.76 -34.85
C ILE A 10 -8.27 -0.10 -33.95
N LYS A 11 -7.66 1.00 -34.39
CA LYS A 11 -6.68 1.74 -33.58
C LYS A 11 -7.30 2.29 -32.29
N ALA A 12 -8.50 2.86 -32.38
CA ALA A 12 -9.26 3.35 -31.22
C ALA A 12 -9.62 2.19 -30.27
N GLY A 13 -10.05 1.05 -30.80
CA GLY A 13 -10.34 -0.14 -30.00
C GLY A 13 -9.12 -0.68 -29.26
N LEU A 14 -7.96 -0.76 -29.93
CA LEU A 14 -6.70 -1.18 -29.30
C LEU A 14 -6.25 -0.19 -28.22
N PHE A 15 -6.42 1.11 -28.43
CA PHE A 15 -6.13 2.12 -27.44
C PHE A 15 -6.99 1.95 -26.19
N ILE A 16 -8.30 1.82 -26.37
CA ILE A 16 -9.25 1.59 -25.28
C ILE A 16 -8.90 0.30 -24.51
N LEU A 17 -8.62 -0.80 -25.24
CA LEU A 17 -8.20 -2.07 -24.63
C LEU A 17 -6.92 -1.88 -23.77
N GLY A 18 -5.93 -1.15 -24.28
CA GLY A 18 -4.71 -0.84 -23.53
C GLY A 18 -5.01 -0.09 -22.23
N VAL A 19 -5.88 0.92 -22.26
CA VAL A 19 -6.31 1.66 -21.06
C VAL A 19 -6.98 0.70 -20.04
N PHE A 20 -7.89 -0.15 -20.50
CA PHE A 20 -8.55 -1.12 -19.62
C PHE A 20 -7.59 -2.11 -18.97
N LEU A 21 -6.58 -2.58 -19.72
CA LEU A 21 -5.56 -3.48 -19.18
C LEU A 21 -4.74 -2.81 -18.07
N VAL A 22 -4.33 -1.55 -18.26
CA VAL A 22 -3.52 -0.85 -17.25
C VAL A 22 -4.36 -0.52 -16.02
N ILE A 23 -5.63 -0.11 -16.18
CA ILE A 23 -6.55 0.09 -15.04
C ILE A 23 -6.78 -1.22 -14.29
N GLY A 24 -6.94 -2.33 -15.02
CA GLY A 24 -7.09 -3.67 -14.41
C GLY A 24 -5.87 -4.08 -13.60
N LEU A 25 -4.66 -3.80 -14.12
CA LEU A 25 -3.41 -4.07 -13.41
C LEU A 25 -3.31 -3.23 -12.14
N LEU A 26 -3.62 -1.93 -12.20
CA LEU A 26 -3.62 -1.06 -11.03
C LEU A 26 -4.60 -1.55 -9.96
N ALA A 27 -5.82 -1.93 -10.35
CA ALA A 27 -6.82 -2.47 -9.43
C ALA A 27 -6.35 -3.80 -8.79
N TYR A 28 -5.67 -4.65 -9.56
CA TYR A 28 -5.08 -5.89 -9.06
C TYR A 28 -3.95 -5.62 -8.05
N THR A 29 -3.04 -4.70 -8.35
CA THR A 29 -1.94 -4.30 -7.45
C THR A 29 -2.49 -3.75 -6.12
N GLN A 30 -3.54 -2.91 -6.17
CA GLN A 30 -4.18 -2.39 -4.96
C GLN A 30 -4.84 -3.50 -4.12
N ARG A 31 -5.51 -4.46 -4.74
CA ARG A 31 -6.06 -5.62 -4.02
C ARG A 31 -4.95 -6.44 -3.35
N LEU A 32 -3.84 -6.66 -4.04
CA LEU A 32 -2.71 -7.39 -3.50
C LEU A 32 -2.11 -6.68 -2.27
N VAL A 33 -1.94 -5.36 -2.33
CA VAL A 33 -1.49 -4.55 -1.18
C VAL A 33 -2.42 -4.69 0.01
N ASN A 34 -3.74 -4.60 -0.21
CA ASN A 34 -4.72 -4.73 0.87
C ASN A 34 -4.69 -6.14 1.49
N ASN A 35 -4.66 -7.19 0.68
CA ASN A 35 -4.55 -8.57 1.19
C ASN A 35 -3.30 -8.77 2.04
N LEU A 36 -2.15 -8.26 1.58
CA LEU A 36 -0.89 -8.34 2.35
C LEU A 36 -0.95 -7.55 3.68
N ARG A 37 -1.69 -6.45 3.73
CA ARG A 37 -1.92 -5.71 4.98
C ARG A 37 -2.81 -6.49 5.93
N ASP A 38 -3.85 -7.14 5.41
CA ASP A 38 -4.74 -7.98 6.21
C ASP A 38 -3.97 -9.17 6.79
N ASP A 39 -3.11 -9.84 6.01
CA ASP A 39 -2.22 -10.91 6.48
C ASP A 39 -1.27 -10.41 7.59
N ASN A 40 -0.64 -9.23 7.39
CA ASN A 40 0.20 -8.63 8.42
C ASN A 40 -0.58 -8.33 9.70
N ARG A 41 -1.81 -7.81 9.59
CA ARG A 41 -2.68 -7.53 10.71
C ARG A 41 -3.02 -8.78 11.51
N GLU A 42 -3.31 -9.90 10.82
CA GLU A 42 -3.57 -11.19 11.47
C GLU A 42 -2.36 -11.65 12.27
N ILE A 43 -1.16 -11.59 11.69
CA ILE A 43 0.11 -11.92 12.37
C ILE A 43 0.31 -11.05 13.62
N VAL A 44 0.12 -9.73 13.51
CA VAL A 44 0.26 -8.79 14.63
C VAL A 44 -0.78 -9.07 15.72
N SER A 45 -2.02 -9.41 15.33
CA SER A 45 -3.07 -9.79 16.28
C SER A 45 -2.72 -11.05 17.07
N LEU A 46 -2.16 -12.05 16.41
CA LEU A 46 -1.65 -13.25 17.10
C LEU A 46 -0.55 -12.90 18.09
N TYR A 47 0.38 -12.01 17.74
CA TYR A 47 1.44 -11.55 18.65
C TYR A 47 0.88 -10.76 19.83
N ALA A 48 -0.08 -9.87 19.58
CA ALA A 48 -0.75 -9.14 20.64
C ALA A 48 -1.42 -10.09 21.66
N GLY A 49 -2.08 -11.14 21.16
CA GLY A 49 -2.67 -12.19 22.03
C GLY A 49 -1.62 -12.96 22.83
N LEU A 50 -0.48 -13.30 22.22
CA LEU A 50 0.62 -13.99 22.92
C LEU A 50 1.24 -13.11 24.01
N ILE A 51 1.55 -11.86 23.70
CA ILE A 51 2.09 -10.88 24.66
C ILE A 51 1.11 -10.69 25.82
N ALA A 52 -0.18 -10.55 25.53
CA ALA A 52 -1.20 -10.38 26.54
C ALA A 52 -1.32 -11.60 27.47
N LYS A 53 -1.22 -12.81 26.91
CA LYS A 53 -1.26 -14.05 27.70
C LYS A 53 -0.08 -14.17 28.65
N VAL A 54 1.13 -13.84 28.18
CA VAL A 54 2.34 -13.92 29.01
C VAL A 54 2.36 -12.83 30.07
N ALA A 55 1.88 -11.62 29.74
CA ALA A 55 1.72 -10.56 30.72
C ALA A 55 0.76 -10.93 31.87
N GLN A 56 -0.20 -11.83 31.59
CA GLN A 56 -1.12 -12.35 32.61
C GLN A 56 -0.47 -13.40 33.52
N GLU A 57 0.51 -14.16 33.01
CA GLU A 57 1.17 -15.26 33.74
C GLU A 57 2.31 -14.79 34.68
N ASP A 58 2.63 -13.49 34.69
CA ASP A 58 3.68 -12.82 35.51
C ASP A 58 5.06 -13.51 35.41
N ASN A 59 5.39 -14.02 34.20
CA ASN A 59 6.59 -14.77 33.92
C ASN A 59 7.48 -14.09 32.89
N ASP A 60 8.41 -13.25 33.35
CA ASP A 60 9.32 -12.45 32.52
C ASP A 60 10.14 -13.29 31.51
N GLN A 61 10.50 -14.52 31.87
CA GLN A 61 11.29 -15.40 30.97
C GLN A 61 10.53 -15.80 29.70
N ASN A 62 9.21 -15.88 29.77
CA ASN A 62 8.38 -16.21 28.63
C ASN A 62 8.20 -14.99 27.69
N LEU A 63 8.22 -13.77 28.24
CA LEU A 63 8.21 -12.53 27.43
C LEU A 63 9.44 -12.41 26.55
N ASP A 64 10.63 -12.62 27.13
CA ASP A 64 11.89 -12.57 26.39
C ASP A 64 11.95 -13.66 25.30
N PHE A 65 11.47 -14.87 25.60
CA PHE A 65 11.40 -15.96 24.62
C PHE A 65 10.49 -15.62 23.44
N ILE A 66 9.30 -15.05 23.68
CA ILE A 66 8.37 -14.63 22.63
C ILE A 66 8.98 -13.51 21.81
N PHE A 67 9.59 -12.53 22.48
CA PHE A 67 10.20 -11.41 21.82
C PHE A 67 11.37 -11.83 20.92
N GLU A 68 12.28 -12.65 21.47
CA GLU A 68 13.46 -13.14 20.76
C GLU A 68 13.15 -14.08 19.61
N ASN A 69 12.22 -15.02 19.78
CA ASN A 69 12.01 -16.09 18.81
C ASN A 69 10.85 -15.84 17.84
N ILE A 70 9.87 -15.03 18.23
CA ILE A 70 8.68 -14.78 17.44
C ILE A 70 8.79 -13.41 16.77
N ILE A 71 9.02 -12.35 17.52
CA ILE A 71 9.10 -11.00 16.98
C ILE A 71 10.35 -10.80 16.09
N LYS A 72 11.44 -11.53 16.34
CA LYS A 72 12.63 -11.52 15.46
C LYS A 72 12.36 -12.00 14.03
N LYS A 73 11.37 -12.85 13.81
CA LYS A 73 11.01 -13.37 12.48
C LYS A 73 10.14 -12.43 11.66
N VAL A 74 9.57 -11.42 12.28
CA VAL A 74 8.75 -10.41 11.60
C VAL A 74 9.63 -9.52 10.71
N LYS A 75 9.17 -9.27 9.48
CA LYS A 75 9.90 -8.46 8.47
C LYS A 75 9.32 -7.06 8.27
N PHE A 76 8.41 -6.62 9.14
CA PHE A 76 7.83 -5.29 9.10
C PHE A 76 8.06 -4.56 10.44
N PRO A 77 8.00 -3.22 10.45
CA PRO A 77 8.20 -2.43 11.66
C PRO A 77 7.13 -2.71 12.70
N ILE A 78 7.53 -2.88 13.95
CA ILE A 78 6.65 -2.99 15.12
C ILE A 78 7.12 -2.02 16.19
N ILE A 79 6.17 -1.34 16.83
CA ILE A 79 6.38 -0.45 17.96
C ILE A 79 5.34 -0.78 19.03
N GLN A 80 5.79 -1.08 20.22
CA GLN A 80 4.92 -1.28 21.37
C GLN A 80 4.90 -0.02 22.24
N THR A 81 3.70 0.40 22.64
CA THR A 81 3.50 1.51 23.58
C THR A 81 2.70 1.05 24.79
N ASP A 82 2.78 1.83 25.87
CA ASP A 82 1.84 1.75 26.98
C ASP A 82 0.50 2.44 26.65
N VAL A 83 -0.39 2.51 27.61
CA VAL A 83 -1.70 3.18 27.48
C VAL A 83 -1.59 4.69 27.25
N ASP A 84 -0.50 5.31 27.67
CA ASP A 84 -0.19 6.73 27.50
C ASP A 84 0.53 7.02 26.18
N ASN A 85 0.64 6.04 25.27
CA ASN A 85 1.40 6.09 24.02
C ASN A 85 2.92 6.32 24.20
N LYS A 86 3.48 6.00 25.37
CA LYS A 86 4.93 6.03 25.56
C LYS A 86 5.54 4.78 24.95
N ILE A 87 6.56 4.95 24.12
CA ILE A 87 7.26 3.87 23.43
C ILE A 87 8.02 3.04 24.44
N GLN A 88 7.69 1.75 24.52
CA GLN A 88 8.33 0.76 25.38
C GLN A 88 9.41 -0.02 24.62
N MET A 89 9.07 -0.51 23.42
CA MET A 89 10.00 -1.23 22.56
C MET A 89 9.66 -1.07 21.09
N TRP A 90 10.64 -1.37 20.24
CA TRP A 90 10.46 -1.31 18.78
C TRP A 90 11.37 -2.32 18.09
N LYS A 91 10.98 -2.70 16.86
CA LYS A 91 11.77 -3.57 16.00
C LYS A 91 11.58 -3.26 14.53
N ASN A 92 12.59 -3.63 13.73
CA ASN A 92 12.61 -3.48 12.27
C ASN A 92 12.30 -2.07 11.78
N LEU A 93 12.70 -1.05 12.56
CA LEU A 93 12.62 0.33 12.10
C LEU A 93 13.69 0.60 11.03
N PRO A 94 13.49 1.58 10.15
CA PRO A 94 14.51 2.05 9.22
C PRO A 94 15.79 2.51 9.96
N ASP A 95 16.97 2.19 9.41
CA ASP A 95 18.27 2.42 10.04
C ASP A 95 18.60 3.88 10.38
N ASN A 96 17.86 4.83 9.80
CA ASN A 96 18.06 6.27 10.02
C ASN A 96 17.27 6.83 11.22
N MET A 97 16.63 5.99 12.04
CA MET A 97 15.82 6.41 13.18
C MET A 97 16.57 6.25 14.50
N ASN A 98 17.27 7.32 14.91
CA ASN A 98 18.12 7.30 16.10
C ASN A 98 17.52 8.06 17.31
N SER A 99 16.38 8.73 17.15
CA SER A 99 15.75 9.48 18.24
C SER A 99 14.31 9.02 18.50
N LYS A 100 13.87 9.09 19.77
CA LYS A 100 12.49 8.77 20.17
C LYS A 100 11.45 9.61 19.40
N GLU A 101 11.79 10.85 19.09
CA GLU A 101 10.92 11.75 18.35
C GLU A 101 10.70 11.28 16.90
N GLN A 102 11.75 10.78 16.24
CA GLN A 102 11.67 10.21 14.90
C GLN A 102 10.82 8.94 14.90
N ILE A 103 11.00 8.08 15.91
CA ILE A 103 10.20 6.86 16.08
C ILE A 103 8.72 7.21 16.28
N TYR A 104 8.42 8.24 17.08
CA TYR A 104 7.06 8.70 17.30
C TYR A 104 6.40 9.25 16.03
N LYS A 105 7.14 10.02 15.22
CA LYS A 105 6.66 10.49 13.92
C LYS A 105 6.39 9.32 12.97
N PHE A 106 7.28 8.34 12.96
CA PHE A 106 7.12 7.14 12.14
C PHE A 106 5.92 6.29 12.58
N MET A 107 5.72 6.11 13.88
CA MET A 107 4.55 5.43 14.45
C MET A 107 3.26 6.05 13.94
N LYS A 108 3.15 7.39 13.96
CA LYS A 108 1.98 8.09 13.40
C LYS A 108 1.77 7.86 11.89
N ILE A 109 2.85 7.67 11.14
CA ILE A 109 2.76 7.32 9.71
C ILE A 109 2.23 5.89 9.56
N CYS A 110 2.70 4.95 10.38
CA CYS A 110 2.20 3.58 10.40
C CYS A 110 0.71 3.53 10.70
N ASP A 111 0.26 4.29 11.70
CA ASP A 111 -1.15 4.34 12.16
C ASP A 111 -2.14 4.91 11.11
N LYS A 112 -1.64 5.64 10.11
CA LYS A 112 -2.48 6.09 8.99
C LYS A 112 -2.93 4.94 8.08
N ASN A 113 -2.10 3.93 7.96
CA ASN A 113 -2.33 2.80 7.07
C ASN A 113 -2.80 1.55 7.82
N ASN A 114 -2.40 1.40 9.08
CA ASN A 114 -2.60 0.20 9.87
C ASN A 114 -3.12 0.59 11.26
N VAL A 115 -4.33 0.16 11.59
CA VAL A 115 -4.93 0.45 12.90
C VAL A 115 -4.17 -0.29 14.00
N PRO A 116 -3.68 0.39 15.06
CA PRO A 116 -3.00 -0.23 16.18
C PRO A 116 -3.84 -1.32 16.84
N ILE A 117 -3.18 -2.38 17.32
CA ILE A 117 -3.84 -3.50 18.00
C ILE A 117 -3.67 -3.33 19.50
N PRO A 118 -4.77 -3.28 20.29
CA PRO A 118 -4.67 -3.17 21.74
C PRO A 118 -4.13 -4.46 22.36
N LEU A 119 -3.23 -4.30 23.30
CA LEU A 119 -2.73 -5.37 24.17
C LEU A 119 -3.65 -5.48 25.36
N THR A 120 -4.52 -6.51 25.36
CA THR A 120 -5.56 -6.70 26.38
C THR A 120 -5.45 -8.08 26.99
N TYR A 121 -5.56 -8.17 28.31
CA TYR A 121 -5.75 -9.43 29.01
C TYR A 121 -7.05 -9.45 29.80
N GLU A 122 -7.55 -10.66 30.09
CA GLU A 122 -8.77 -10.82 30.87
C GLU A 122 -8.42 -10.93 32.37
N ASN A 123 -8.94 -9.99 33.16
CA ASN A 123 -8.81 -10.01 34.61
C ASN A 123 -10.14 -10.48 35.23
N GLY A 124 -10.23 -11.78 35.52
CA GLY A 124 -11.46 -12.42 36.00
C GLY A 124 -12.52 -12.57 34.89
N LYS A 125 -13.75 -12.90 35.27
CA LYS A 125 -14.80 -13.32 34.34
C LYS A 125 -15.41 -12.19 33.48
N THR A 126 -15.09 -10.90 33.71
CA THR A 126 -15.91 -9.82 33.12
C THR A 126 -15.15 -8.57 32.68
N SER A 127 -13.88 -8.37 33.04
CA SER A 127 -13.16 -7.15 32.67
C SER A 127 -11.94 -7.41 31.83
N ARG A 128 -11.87 -6.73 30.67
CA ARG A 128 -10.67 -6.67 29.82
C ARG A 128 -9.88 -5.43 30.19
N ILE A 129 -8.60 -5.62 30.51
CA ILE A 129 -7.67 -4.55 30.83
C ILE A 129 -6.73 -4.38 29.64
N THR A 130 -6.71 -3.15 29.07
CA THR A 130 -5.73 -2.77 28.05
C THR A 130 -4.53 -2.17 28.77
N PHE A 131 -3.33 -2.71 28.52
CA PHE A 131 -2.09 -2.23 29.11
C PHE A 131 -1.15 -1.56 28.10
N GLY A 132 -1.51 -1.55 26.82
CA GLY A 132 -0.73 -0.92 25.78
C GLY A 132 -1.30 -1.16 24.38
N TYR A 133 -0.53 -0.74 23.38
CA TYR A 133 -0.88 -0.88 21.97
C TYR A 133 0.32 -1.40 21.17
N LEU A 134 0.02 -2.19 20.16
CA LEU A 134 1.00 -2.66 19.19
C LEU A 134 0.75 -1.96 17.85
N HIS A 135 1.64 -1.03 17.52
CA HIS A 135 1.66 -0.31 16.26
C HIS A 135 2.54 -1.06 15.27
N TYR A 136 2.16 -1.09 14.00
CA TYR A 136 2.93 -1.81 12.99
C TYR A 136 2.87 -1.07 11.64
N GLY A 137 3.96 -1.19 10.90
CA GLY A 137 4.10 -0.58 9.58
C GLY A 137 3.95 -1.58 8.45
N ASP A 138 3.93 -1.06 7.23
CA ASP A 138 3.93 -1.88 6.03
C ASP A 138 5.29 -2.60 5.88
N SER A 139 5.26 -3.83 5.39
CA SER A 139 6.49 -4.56 5.03
C SER A 139 7.19 -3.91 3.83
N ALA A 140 8.49 -4.19 3.66
CA ALA A 140 9.24 -3.70 2.51
C ALA A 140 8.61 -4.11 1.16
N LEU A 141 7.92 -5.25 1.12
CA LEU A 141 7.20 -5.70 -0.07
C LEU A 141 5.99 -4.80 -0.35
N ILE A 142 5.17 -4.51 0.65
CA ILE A 142 4.01 -3.61 0.52
C ILE A 142 4.47 -2.22 0.08
N SER A 143 5.51 -1.68 0.70
CA SER A 143 6.07 -0.38 0.33
C SER A 143 6.55 -0.34 -1.13
N LYS A 144 7.20 -1.40 -1.61
CA LYS A 144 7.58 -1.53 -3.02
C LYS A 144 6.38 -1.57 -3.94
N LEU A 145 5.35 -2.35 -3.62
CA LEU A 145 4.12 -2.44 -4.42
C LEU A 145 3.38 -1.10 -4.49
N GLN A 146 3.39 -0.31 -3.42
CA GLN A 146 2.84 1.05 -3.44
C GLN A 146 3.59 1.96 -4.41
N ILE A 147 4.93 1.91 -4.43
CA ILE A 147 5.74 2.68 -5.40
C ILE A 147 5.38 2.26 -6.83
N TRP A 148 5.22 0.96 -7.10
CA TRP A 148 4.79 0.46 -8.40
C TRP A 148 3.43 1.02 -8.82
N SER A 149 2.46 1.11 -7.89
CA SER A 149 1.16 1.71 -8.17
C SER A 149 1.27 3.18 -8.61
N TYR A 150 2.18 3.96 -8.04
CA TYR A 150 2.43 5.34 -8.50
C TYR A 150 3.03 5.37 -9.91
N ILE A 151 3.95 4.46 -10.23
CA ILE A 151 4.53 4.33 -11.58
C ILE A 151 3.45 3.98 -12.59
N GLU A 152 2.53 3.06 -12.25
CA GLU A 152 1.39 2.68 -13.08
C GLU A 152 0.48 3.88 -13.37
N ILE A 153 0.18 4.72 -12.38
CA ILE A 153 -0.63 5.94 -12.55
C ILE A 153 0.05 6.92 -13.51
N VAL A 154 1.35 7.13 -13.38
CA VAL A 154 2.14 7.98 -14.29
C VAL A 154 2.14 7.40 -15.69
N ALA A 155 2.30 6.09 -15.84
CA ALA A 155 2.26 5.41 -17.13
C ALA A 155 0.89 5.56 -17.83
N ILE A 156 -0.21 5.44 -17.08
CA ILE A 156 -1.56 5.71 -17.59
C ILE A 156 -1.66 7.15 -18.11
N GLY A 157 -1.21 8.12 -17.33
CA GLY A 157 -1.23 9.53 -17.72
C GLY A 157 -0.47 9.79 -19.02
N LEU A 158 0.74 9.24 -19.13
CA LEU A 158 1.56 9.33 -20.34
C LEU A 158 0.89 8.65 -21.54
N PHE A 159 0.32 7.46 -21.34
CA PHE A 159 -0.37 6.73 -22.41
C PHE A 159 -1.59 7.50 -22.94
N LEU A 160 -2.40 8.07 -22.03
CA LEU A 160 -3.53 8.94 -22.41
C LEU A 160 -3.08 10.20 -23.14
N PHE A 161 -2.01 10.84 -22.68
CA PHE A 161 -1.45 12.02 -23.32
C PHE A 161 -0.96 11.74 -24.73
N LEU A 162 -0.21 10.66 -24.93
CA LEU A 162 0.29 10.25 -26.26
C LEU A 162 -0.87 9.89 -27.19
N GLY A 163 -1.89 9.18 -26.70
CA GLY A 163 -3.07 8.82 -27.48
C GLY A 163 -3.86 10.05 -27.92
N PHE A 164 -4.09 10.99 -27.02
CA PHE A 164 -4.77 12.25 -27.33
C PHE A 164 -3.98 13.10 -28.32
N SER A 165 -2.66 13.23 -28.12
CA SER A 165 -1.77 13.98 -29.02
C SER A 165 -1.74 13.37 -30.41
N GLY A 166 -1.62 12.04 -30.51
CA GLY A 166 -1.65 11.30 -31.77
C GLY A 166 -2.97 11.51 -32.54
N PHE A 167 -4.10 11.38 -31.82
CA PHE A 167 -5.42 11.61 -32.41
C PHE A 167 -5.60 13.06 -32.90
N SER A 168 -5.16 14.03 -32.09
CA SER A 168 -5.21 15.46 -32.47
C SER A 168 -4.36 15.78 -33.70
N PHE A 169 -3.16 15.16 -33.77
CA PHE A 169 -2.27 15.33 -34.92
C PHE A 169 -2.88 14.77 -36.21
N ILE A 170 -3.46 13.58 -36.18
CA ILE A 170 -4.13 12.95 -37.31
C ILE A 170 -5.28 13.85 -37.81
N ARG A 171 -6.15 14.28 -36.89
CA ARG A 171 -7.28 15.15 -37.21
C ARG A 171 -6.86 16.49 -37.82
N ASN A 172 -5.75 17.05 -37.39
CA ASN A 172 -5.23 18.31 -37.90
C ASN A 172 -4.62 18.17 -39.31
N ASN A 173 -3.97 17.04 -39.57
CA ASN A 173 -3.45 16.73 -40.92
C ASN A 173 -4.55 16.46 -41.94
N GLU A 174 -5.61 15.75 -41.55
CA GLU A 174 -6.76 15.52 -42.44
C GLU A 174 -7.41 16.83 -42.90
N LYS A 175 -7.57 17.80 -42.00
CA LYS A 175 -8.09 19.14 -42.34
C LYS A 175 -7.20 19.84 -43.36
N LYS A 176 -5.88 19.78 -43.21
CA LYS A 176 -4.95 20.42 -44.20
C LYS A 176 -5.05 19.79 -45.56
N HIS A 177 -5.20 18.49 -45.70
CA HIS A 177 -5.36 17.81 -46.99
C HIS A 177 -6.65 18.18 -47.70
N ILE A 178 -7.76 18.35 -46.96
CA ILE A 178 -9.03 18.82 -47.55
C ILE A 178 -8.92 20.23 -48.10
N TRP A 179 -8.26 21.15 -47.39
CA TRP A 179 -8.04 22.52 -47.81
C TRP A 179 -7.16 22.62 -49.06
N VAL A 180 -6.10 21.81 -49.14
CA VAL A 180 -5.22 21.78 -50.33
C VAL A 180 -5.95 21.19 -51.56
N GLY A 181 -6.86 20.21 -51.31
CA GLY A 181 -7.70 19.66 -52.40
C GLY A 181 -8.67 20.69 -52.98
N MET A 182 -9.35 21.46 -52.14
CA MET A 182 -10.29 22.52 -52.58
C MET A 182 -9.63 23.75 -53.23
N ALA A 183 -8.36 24.00 -52.93
CA ALA A 183 -7.61 25.13 -53.54
C ALA A 183 -7.03 24.82 -54.94
N ARG A 184 -7.21 23.60 -55.46
CA ARG A 184 -6.74 23.15 -56.79
C ARG A 184 -7.83 23.03 -57.82
N GLU A 185 -9.09 23.18 -57.44
CA GLU A 185 -10.22 23.36 -58.37
C GLU A 185 -10.52 24.86 -58.60
#